data_69b01806c13acc21b818806d5a34ffaf
#
_entry.id   69b01806c13acc21b818806d5a34ffaf
#
_cell.length_a   1.000
_cell.length_b   1.000
_cell.length_c   1.000
_cell.angle_alpha   90.00
_cell.angle_beta   90.00
_cell.angle_gamma   90.00
#
_symmetry.space_group_name_H-M   'P 1'
#
loop_
_entity.id
_entity.type
_entity.pdbx_description
1 polymer ?
#
loop_
_entity_poly.entity_id
_entity_poly.type
_entity_poly.pdbx_seq_one_letter_code
_entity_poly.pdbx_strand_id
1 'polypeptide(L)' 'PRRFEELAEETGIAPDVLTGELTMMELDGIVEPRAGRIYALKQD' A
#
# COMPACT_ATOMS: atom_id res chain seq x y z
N PRO A 1 1.18 -6.31 -8.01
CA PRO A 1 0.61 -5.00 -7.69
C PRO A 1 -0.85 -5.12 -7.25
N ARG A 2 -1.20 -4.37 -6.24
CA ARG A 2 -2.55 -4.38 -5.71
C ARG A 2 -3.08 -2.98 -5.56
N ARG A 3 -4.37 -2.82 -5.77
CA ARG A 3 -5.01 -1.54 -5.57
C ARG A 3 -5.22 -1.29 -4.09
N PHE A 4 -5.22 -0.01 -3.72
CA PHE A 4 -5.42 0.38 -2.34
C PHE A 4 -6.72 -0.23 -1.77
N GLU A 5 -7.80 -0.19 -2.56
CA GLU A 5 -9.08 -0.72 -2.13
C GLU A 5 -9.02 -2.22 -1.83
N GLU A 6 -8.29 -2.95 -2.64
CA GLU A 6 -8.12 -4.38 -2.43
C GLU A 6 -7.33 -4.65 -1.15
N LEU A 7 -6.31 -3.86 -0.89
CA LEU A 7 -5.52 -4.01 0.32
C LEU A 7 -6.37 -3.74 1.56
N ALA A 8 -7.21 -2.72 1.51
CA ALA A 8 -8.08 -2.41 2.63
C ALA A 8 -9.04 -3.54 2.92
N GLU A 9 -9.59 -4.16 1.87
CA GLU A 9 -10.51 -5.28 2.03
C GLU A 9 -9.82 -6.52 2.58
N GLU A 10 -8.68 -6.85 2.02
CA GLU A 10 -7.96 -8.07 2.41
C GLU A 10 -7.41 -8.00 3.83
N THR A 11 -6.92 -6.84 4.22
CA THR A 11 -6.32 -6.69 5.55
C THR A 11 -7.34 -6.38 6.62
N GLY A 12 -8.50 -5.85 6.23
CA GLY A 12 -9.49 -5.41 7.20
C GLY A 12 -9.08 -4.14 7.93
N ILE A 13 -8.06 -3.46 7.47
CA ILE A 13 -7.57 -2.23 8.08
C ILE A 13 -8.36 -1.05 7.54
N ALA A 14 -8.74 -0.11 8.42
CA ALA A 14 -9.45 1.08 7.99
C ALA A 14 -8.62 1.88 6.99
N PRO A 15 -9.24 2.47 5.96
CA PRO A 15 -8.49 3.16 4.91
C PRO A 15 -7.53 4.23 5.40
N ASP A 16 -7.93 5.01 6.40
CA ASP A 16 -7.06 6.07 6.92
C ASP A 16 -5.84 5.49 7.63
N VAL A 17 -6.03 4.40 8.35
CA VAL A 17 -4.92 3.72 9.02
C VAL A 17 -4.03 3.05 7.98
N LEU A 18 -4.63 2.43 6.98
CA LEU A 18 -3.87 1.76 5.93
C LEU A 18 -3.01 2.75 5.15
N THR A 19 -3.53 3.95 4.89
CA THR A 19 -2.76 4.99 4.20
C THR A 19 -1.48 5.31 4.96
N GLY A 20 -1.57 5.44 6.29
CA GLY A 20 -0.40 5.70 7.11
C GLY A 20 0.60 4.56 7.08
N GLU A 21 0.11 3.33 7.14
CA GLU A 21 0.98 2.16 7.09
C GLU A 21 1.70 2.04 5.75
N LEU A 22 0.98 2.26 4.66
CA LEU A 22 1.59 2.21 3.33
C LEU A 22 2.63 3.31 3.15
N THR A 23 2.37 4.49 3.70
CA THR A 23 3.34 5.58 3.63
C THR A 23 4.64 5.18 4.34
N MET A 24 4.53 4.55 5.50
CA MET A 24 5.70 4.07 6.23
C MET A 24 6.46 3.03 5.41
N MET A 25 5.74 2.13 4.77
CA MET A 25 6.37 1.11 3.94
C MET A 25 7.07 1.71 2.73
N GLU A 26 6.51 2.78 2.17
CA GLU A 26 7.16 3.48 1.07
C GLU A 26 8.49 4.07 1.50
N LEU A 27 8.50 4.69 2.67
CA LEU A 27 9.72 5.30 3.21
C LEU A 27 10.79 4.24 3.49
N ASP A 28 10.36 3.07 3.89
CA ASP A 28 11.27 1.96 4.14
C ASP A 28 11.69 1.24 2.86
N GLY A 29 11.08 1.59 1.73
CA GLY A 29 11.41 0.96 0.47
C GLY A 29 10.80 -0.42 0.28
N ILE A 30 9.76 -0.74 1.05
CA ILE A 30 9.12 -2.05 0.97
C ILE A 30 8.08 -2.09 -0.14
N VAL A 31 7.34 -0.99 -0.33
CA VAL A 31 6.34 -0.91 -1.39
C VAL A 31 6.63 0.29 -2.29
N GLU A 32 6.16 0.19 -3.52
CA GLU A 32 6.32 1.24 -4.50
C GLU A 32 4.94 1.70 -4.96
N PRO A 33 4.60 2.98 -4.76
CA PRO A 33 3.30 3.48 -5.22
C PRO A 33 3.30 3.66 -6.74
N ARG A 34 2.18 3.34 -7.35
CA ARG A 34 2.01 3.48 -8.80
C ARG A 34 0.76 4.29 -9.10
N ALA A 35 0.64 4.74 -10.33
CA ALA A 35 -0.50 5.52 -10.75
C ALA A 35 -1.78 4.72 -10.52
N GLY A 36 -2.89 5.42 -10.17
CA GLY A 36 -4.16 4.76 -9.92
C GLY A 36 -4.27 4.13 -8.54
N ARG A 37 -3.47 4.60 -7.60
CA ARG A 37 -3.49 4.12 -6.21
C ARG A 37 -3.19 2.63 -6.14
N ILE A 38 -2.24 2.18 -6.93
CA ILE A 38 -1.80 0.80 -6.95
C ILE A 38 -0.48 0.72 -6.19
N TYR A 39 -0.33 -0.31 -5.38
CA TYR A 39 0.89 -0.53 -4.62
C TYR A 39 1.50 -1.85 -4.99
N ALA A 40 2.80 -1.87 -5.17
CA ALA A 40 3.52 -3.08 -5.53
C ALA A 40 4.65 -3.28 -4.54
N LEU A 41 4.93 -4.54 -4.20
CA LEU A 41 6.08 -4.85 -3.38
C LEU A 41 7.33 -4.54 -4.18
N LYS A 42 8.24 -3.79 -3.55
CA LYS A 42 9.47 -3.44 -4.21
C LYS A 42 10.43 -4.61 -4.08
N GLN A 43 10.86 -5.13 -5.20
CA GLN A 43 11.80 -6.25 -5.23
C GLN A 43 13.10 -5.79 -5.85
N ASP A 44 14.18 -6.23 -5.29
CA ASP A 44 15.50 -5.88 -5.79
C ASP A 44 15.88 -6.67 -7.02
#